data_f676d7be178cbdf21dc3117a74ba2a33
#
_entry.id   f676d7be178cbdf21dc3117a74ba2a33
#
_cell.length_a   1.000
_cell.length_b   1.000
_cell.length_c   1.000
_cell.angle_alpha   90.00
_cell.angle_beta   90.00
_cell.angle_gamma   90.00
#
_symmetry.space_group_name_H-M   'P 1'
#
loop_
_entity.id
_entity.type
_entity.pdbx_description
1 polymer ?
#
loop_
_entity_poly.entity_id
_entity_poly.type
_entity_poly.pdbx_seq_one_letter_code
_entity_poly.pdbx_strand_id
1 'polypeptide(L)'
;MSKVHITLVGGQPAPVYHGIVACQPDYVIYVCSRSDVSKQTADVLREVLNEIPSKCTFLHPTDPLQIKLFAEALASQFKNDDVTVNISSGLKSWSHWFGIVFEKMSNAAVVYIDQNNVLWNYKTMQPSYNVVFDMHKLFMLYGNPLENYTPFSAYTKEDFDISFESGIHQNIEILWECNHF
;
A
#
# COMPACT_ATOMS: atom_id res chain seq x y z
N MET A 1 -9.52 18.74 -10.23
CA MET A 1 -9.04 17.41 -10.65
C MET A 1 -8.55 16.76 -9.38
N SER A 2 -9.28 15.73 -8.93
CA SER A 2 -8.94 15.05 -7.67
C SER A 2 -7.90 13.97 -7.95
N LYS A 3 -7.04 13.69 -6.95
CA LYS A 3 -6.11 12.57 -6.98
C LYS A 3 -6.80 11.33 -6.41
N VAL A 4 -7.10 10.37 -7.25
CA VAL A 4 -7.79 9.13 -6.88
C VAL A 4 -6.82 7.97 -6.89
N HIS A 5 -6.73 7.25 -5.77
CA HIS A 5 -5.90 6.06 -5.64
C HIS A 5 -6.76 4.81 -5.62
N ILE A 6 -6.66 3.98 -6.64
CA ILE A 6 -7.33 2.68 -6.72
C ILE A 6 -6.32 1.62 -6.30
N THR A 7 -6.61 0.85 -5.28
CA THR A 7 -5.69 -0.17 -4.79
C THR A 7 -6.34 -1.55 -4.72
N LEU A 8 -5.63 -2.55 -5.19
CA LEU A 8 -6.04 -3.95 -5.11
C LEU A 8 -5.66 -4.51 -3.74
N VAL A 9 -6.62 -5.08 -3.01
CA VAL A 9 -6.41 -5.51 -1.62
C VAL A 9 -6.42 -7.02 -1.52
N GLY A 10 -5.27 -7.57 -1.12
CA GLY A 10 -5.09 -8.98 -0.74
C GLY A 10 -4.90 -9.13 0.77
N GLY A 11 -4.02 -10.07 1.16
CA GLY A 11 -3.69 -10.33 2.56
C GLY A 11 -2.50 -9.53 3.11
N GLN A 12 -1.80 -8.76 2.27
CA GLN A 12 -0.62 -7.98 2.67
C GLN A 12 -0.96 -6.48 2.71
N PRO A 13 -1.08 -5.86 3.90
CA PRO A 13 -1.45 -4.45 4.01
C PRO A 13 -0.30 -3.49 3.66
N ALA A 14 0.95 -3.83 3.96
CA ALA A 14 2.08 -2.91 3.83
C ALA A 14 2.27 -2.35 2.40
N PRO A 15 2.26 -3.13 1.30
CA PRO A 15 2.40 -2.57 -0.04
C PRO A 15 1.24 -1.66 -0.44
N VAL A 16 0.03 -1.91 0.12
CA VAL A 16 -1.13 -1.05 -0.08
C VAL A 16 -0.94 0.29 0.64
N TYR A 17 -0.57 0.22 1.92
CA TYR A 17 -0.29 1.39 2.75
C TYR A 17 0.79 2.27 2.13
N HIS A 18 1.93 1.69 1.78
CA HIS A 18 3.05 2.44 1.19
C HIS A 18 2.66 3.11 -0.12
N GLY A 19 1.90 2.44 -0.99
CA GLY A 19 1.42 3.03 -2.23
C GLY A 19 0.53 4.24 -2.00
N ILE A 20 -0.38 4.17 -1.03
CA ILE A 20 -1.27 5.28 -0.68
C ILE A 20 -0.46 6.46 -0.12
N VAL A 21 0.41 6.22 0.85
CA VAL A 21 1.21 7.27 1.49
C VAL A 21 2.15 7.95 0.49
N ALA A 22 2.81 7.18 -0.39
CA ALA A 22 3.70 7.71 -1.41
C ALA A 22 2.98 8.59 -2.46
N CYS A 23 1.74 8.25 -2.80
CA CYS A 23 0.96 8.96 -3.82
C CYS A 23 0.15 10.15 -3.28
N GLN A 24 -0.07 10.23 -1.96
CA GLN A 24 -0.80 11.33 -1.29
C GLN A 24 -2.13 11.66 -1.98
N PRO A 25 -3.07 10.72 -2.08
CA PRO A 25 -4.34 10.92 -2.78
C PRO A 25 -5.34 11.72 -1.94
N ASP A 26 -6.31 12.34 -2.64
CA ASP A 26 -7.48 12.96 -2.02
C ASP A 26 -8.57 11.93 -1.69
N TYR A 27 -8.56 10.77 -2.38
CA TYR A 27 -9.58 9.72 -2.24
C TYR A 27 -9.02 8.33 -2.58
N VAL A 28 -9.39 7.32 -1.79
CA VAL A 28 -8.94 5.93 -1.99
C VAL A 28 -10.10 4.99 -2.30
N ILE A 29 -9.92 4.13 -3.31
CA ILE A 29 -10.80 3.01 -3.60
C ILE A 29 -10.07 1.71 -3.31
N TYR A 30 -10.53 1.00 -2.29
CA TYR A 30 -10.08 -0.35 -1.96
C TYR A 30 -10.88 -1.37 -2.75
N VAL A 31 -10.24 -2.07 -3.69
CA VAL A 31 -10.83 -3.17 -4.46
C VAL A 31 -10.55 -4.48 -3.74
N CYS A 32 -11.58 -5.08 -3.16
CA CYS A 32 -11.49 -6.23 -2.28
C CYS A 32 -12.18 -7.45 -2.89
N SER A 33 -11.74 -8.65 -2.53
CA SER A 33 -12.54 -9.86 -2.68
C SER A 33 -13.53 -9.96 -1.52
N ARG A 34 -14.47 -10.90 -1.63
CA ARG A 34 -15.41 -11.20 -0.53
C ARG A 34 -14.79 -12.09 0.56
N SER A 35 -13.51 -12.46 0.46
CA SER A 35 -12.82 -13.22 1.49
C SER A 35 -12.61 -12.36 2.75
N ASP A 36 -12.62 -13.00 3.91
CA ASP A 36 -12.43 -12.32 5.18
C ASP A 36 -11.05 -11.66 5.27
N VAL A 37 -10.02 -12.29 4.74
CA VAL A 37 -8.65 -11.74 4.70
C VAL A 37 -8.61 -10.41 3.97
N SER A 38 -9.19 -10.32 2.75
CA SER A 38 -9.18 -9.08 1.98
C SER A 38 -10.01 -7.97 2.65
N LYS A 39 -11.15 -8.33 3.28
CA LYS A 39 -11.98 -7.37 4.03
C LYS A 39 -11.26 -6.83 5.26
N GLN A 40 -10.71 -7.72 6.10
CA GLN A 40 -9.96 -7.33 7.30
C GLN A 40 -8.78 -6.43 6.95
N THR A 41 -8.02 -6.76 5.91
CA THR A 41 -6.93 -5.91 5.42
C THR A 41 -7.43 -4.52 5.03
N ALA A 42 -8.55 -4.42 4.31
CA ALA A 42 -9.11 -3.13 3.92
C ALA A 42 -9.63 -2.33 5.13
N ASP A 43 -10.24 -3.00 6.11
CA ASP A 43 -10.76 -2.34 7.31
C ASP A 43 -9.62 -1.76 8.17
N VAL A 44 -8.55 -2.53 8.38
CA VAL A 44 -7.35 -2.04 9.10
C VAL A 44 -6.69 -0.87 8.35
N LEU A 45 -6.56 -0.96 7.02
CA LEU A 45 -6.00 0.15 6.22
C LEU A 45 -6.85 1.42 6.34
N ARG A 46 -8.17 1.31 6.35
CA ARG A 46 -9.09 2.44 6.52
C ARG A 46 -9.04 3.04 7.92
N GLU A 47 -8.79 2.23 8.93
CA GLU A 47 -8.59 2.69 10.31
C GLU A 47 -7.27 3.46 10.44
N VAL A 48 -6.18 2.91 9.92
CA VAL A 48 -4.83 3.51 9.99
C VAL A 48 -4.71 4.79 9.13
N LEU A 49 -5.48 4.89 8.04
CA LEU A 49 -5.52 6.02 7.10
C LEU A 49 -6.87 6.74 7.14
N ASN A 50 -7.45 6.89 8.34
CA ASN A 50 -8.80 7.43 8.55
C ASN A 50 -8.96 8.89 8.14
N GLU A 51 -7.86 9.62 8.00
CA GLU A 51 -7.81 11.00 7.51
C GLU A 51 -8.09 11.10 6.00
N ILE A 52 -7.98 10.00 5.24
CA ILE A 52 -8.19 9.99 3.79
C ILE A 52 -9.59 9.42 3.48
N PRO A 53 -10.48 10.19 2.84
CA PRO A 53 -11.76 9.68 2.40
C PRO A 53 -11.61 8.43 1.53
N SER A 54 -12.41 7.40 1.81
CA SER A 54 -12.24 6.13 1.10
C SER A 54 -13.53 5.34 0.91
N LYS A 55 -13.51 4.43 -0.07
CA LYS A 55 -14.59 3.48 -0.33
C LYS A 55 -14.03 2.09 -0.55
N CYS A 56 -14.65 1.10 0.07
CA CYS A 56 -14.40 -0.30 -0.24
C CYS A 56 -15.39 -0.78 -1.31
N THR A 57 -14.92 -1.53 -2.28
CA THR A 57 -15.73 -2.15 -3.33
C THR A 57 -15.32 -3.60 -3.54
N PHE A 58 -16.27 -4.46 -3.95
CA PHE A 58 -16.04 -5.89 -4.04
C PHE A 58 -16.02 -6.35 -5.49
N LEU A 59 -15.00 -7.14 -5.82
CA LEU A 59 -14.78 -7.68 -7.15
C LEU A 59 -14.75 -9.21 -7.13
N HIS A 60 -15.24 -9.83 -8.20
CA HIS A 60 -15.13 -11.29 -8.36
C HIS A 60 -13.67 -11.73 -8.42
N PRO A 61 -13.27 -12.80 -7.67
CA PRO A 61 -11.85 -13.14 -7.53
C PRO A 61 -11.21 -13.69 -8.81
N THR A 62 -11.98 -14.42 -9.65
CA THR A 62 -11.40 -15.23 -10.74
C THR A 62 -12.05 -15.04 -12.11
N ASP A 63 -13.26 -14.47 -12.21
CA ASP A 63 -13.93 -14.28 -13.50
C ASP A 63 -13.26 -13.14 -14.30
N PRO A 64 -12.53 -13.44 -15.40
CA PRO A 64 -11.76 -12.44 -16.11
C PRO A 64 -12.62 -11.41 -16.81
N LEU A 65 -13.82 -11.77 -17.24
CA LEU A 65 -14.76 -10.86 -17.89
C LEU A 65 -15.30 -9.83 -16.89
N GLN A 66 -15.73 -10.28 -15.71
CA GLN A 66 -16.19 -9.39 -14.65
C GLN A 66 -15.09 -8.47 -14.17
N ILE A 67 -13.85 -8.98 -14.03
CA ILE A 67 -12.69 -8.19 -13.61
C ILE A 67 -12.40 -7.10 -14.63
N LYS A 68 -12.36 -7.44 -15.92
CA LYS A 68 -12.15 -6.47 -17.01
C LYS A 68 -13.22 -5.40 -17.03
N LEU A 69 -14.50 -5.79 -17.06
CA LEU A 69 -15.63 -4.86 -17.10
C LEU A 69 -15.65 -3.91 -15.89
N PHE A 70 -15.28 -4.42 -14.72
CA PHE A 70 -15.19 -3.61 -13.51
C PHE A 70 -14.06 -2.58 -13.61
N ALA A 71 -12.88 -2.98 -14.10
CA ALA A 71 -11.76 -2.07 -14.31
C ALA A 71 -12.11 -0.98 -15.34
N GLU A 72 -12.80 -1.34 -16.45
CA GLU A 72 -13.28 -0.40 -17.46
C GLU A 72 -14.33 0.58 -16.90
N ALA A 73 -15.21 0.11 -16.03
CA ALA A 73 -16.21 0.96 -15.36
C ALA A 73 -15.53 2.00 -14.44
N LEU A 74 -14.54 1.58 -13.64
CA LEU A 74 -13.76 2.51 -12.81
C LEU A 74 -12.97 3.50 -13.68
N ALA A 75 -12.33 3.04 -14.73
CA ALA A 75 -11.61 3.90 -15.67
C ALA A 75 -12.53 4.97 -16.28
N SER A 76 -13.73 4.59 -16.67
CA SER A 76 -14.74 5.52 -17.18
C SER A 76 -15.23 6.51 -16.10
N GLN A 77 -15.43 6.05 -14.88
CA GLN A 77 -15.86 6.88 -13.75
C GLN A 77 -14.87 8.01 -13.46
N PHE A 78 -13.56 7.70 -13.48
CA PHE A 78 -12.49 8.63 -13.12
C PHE A 78 -11.71 9.20 -14.30
N LYS A 79 -12.32 9.22 -15.48
CA LYS A 79 -11.67 9.70 -16.72
C LYS A 79 -11.17 11.15 -16.67
N ASN A 80 -11.68 11.96 -15.74
CA ASN A 80 -11.34 13.38 -15.59
C ASN A 80 -10.48 13.65 -14.33
N ASP A 81 -10.11 12.61 -13.56
CA ASP A 81 -9.32 12.72 -12.35
C ASP A 81 -7.88 12.26 -12.59
N ASP A 82 -6.96 12.62 -11.70
CA ASP A 82 -5.59 12.08 -11.69
C ASP A 82 -5.62 10.72 -10.96
N VAL A 83 -5.42 9.65 -11.71
CA VAL A 83 -5.66 8.28 -11.20
C VAL A 83 -4.33 7.56 -10.97
N THR A 84 -4.14 7.03 -9.79
CA THR A 84 -3.08 6.05 -9.51
C THR A 84 -3.68 4.69 -9.21
N VAL A 85 -3.22 3.66 -9.90
CA VAL A 85 -3.64 2.28 -9.66
C VAL A 85 -2.50 1.46 -9.08
N ASN A 86 -2.62 1.08 -7.81
CA ASN A 86 -1.64 0.25 -7.12
C ASN A 86 -1.98 -1.24 -7.30
N ILE A 87 -1.11 -1.94 -8.02
CA ILE A 87 -1.25 -3.38 -8.31
C ILE A 87 -0.34 -4.27 -7.47
N SER A 88 0.25 -3.74 -6.39
CA SER A 88 1.23 -4.47 -5.55
C SER A 88 0.61 -5.62 -4.75
N SER A 89 -0.69 -5.57 -4.52
CA SER A 89 -1.43 -6.56 -3.73
C SER A 89 -2.63 -7.08 -4.53
N GLY A 90 -3.50 -7.86 -3.89
CA GLY A 90 -4.66 -8.45 -4.55
C GLY A 90 -4.33 -9.71 -5.36
N LEU A 91 -5.21 -10.08 -6.26
CA LEU A 91 -5.07 -11.28 -7.08
C LEU A 91 -4.34 -10.97 -8.40
N LYS A 92 -3.52 -11.90 -8.89
CA LYS A 92 -2.75 -11.72 -10.15
C LYS A 92 -3.65 -11.42 -11.35
N SER A 93 -4.85 -12.01 -11.41
CA SER A 93 -5.84 -11.72 -12.46
C SER A 93 -6.32 -10.28 -12.44
N TRP A 94 -6.45 -9.69 -11.24
CA TRP A 94 -6.82 -8.29 -11.07
C TRP A 94 -5.69 -7.37 -11.52
N SER A 95 -4.46 -7.62 -11.06
CA SER A 95 -3.28 -6.83 -11.46
C SER A 95 -3.12 -6.79 -12.98
N HIS A 96 -3.34 -7.93 -13.65
CA HIS A 96 -3.28 -8.03 -15.11
C HIS A 96 -4.31 -7.09 -15.79
N TRP A 97 -5.60 -7.22 -15.45
CA TRP A 97 -6.65 -6.45 -16.12
C TRP A 97 -6.63 -4.97 -15.76
N PHE A 98 -6.38 -4.63 -14.50
CA PHE A 98 -6.23 -3.24 -14.08
C PHE A 98 -5.02 -2.60 -14.75
N GLY A 99 -3.89 -3.30 -14.85
CA GLY A 99 -2.71 -2.83 -15.59
C GLY A 99 -3.07 -2.49 -17.04
N ILE A 100 -3.65 -3.43 -17.79
CA ILE A 100 -4.01 -3.24 -19.21
C ILE A 100 -5.01 -2.09 -19.42
N VAL A 101 -6.02 -1.97 -18.56
CA VAL A 101 -7.08 -0.97 -18.72
C VAL A 101 -6.56 0.43 -18.42
N PHE A 102 -5.86 0.60 -17.29
CA PHE A 102 -5.42 1.91 -16.84
C PHE A 102 -4.15 2.41 -17.54
N GLU A 103 -3.31 1.52 -18.07
CA GLU A 103 -2.17 1.92 -18.90
C GLU A 103 -2.60 2.73 -20.14
N LYS A 104 -3.78 2.47 -20.67
CA LYS A 104 -4.33 3.18 -21.84
C LYS A 104 -4.85 4.59 -21.52
N MET A 105 -5.04 4.92 -20.27
CA MET A 105 -5.52 6.24 -19.85
C MET A 105 -4.37 7.23 -19.75
N SER A 106 -4.50 8.40 -20.39
CA SER A 106 -3.47 9.45 -20.32
C SER A 106 -3.29 10.04 -18.91
N ASN A 107 -4.38 10.06 -18.13
CA ASN A 107 -4.46 10.60 -16.77
C ASN A 107 -4.30 9.53 -15.68
N ALA A 108 -3.82 8.34 -16.01
CA ALA A 108 -3.59 7.29 -15.02
C ALA A 108 -2.11 6.86 -14.96
N ALA A 109 -1.66 6.52 -13.77
CA ALA A 109 -0.40 5.84 -13.50
C ALA A 109 -0.69 4.46 -12.89
N VAL A 110 -0.03 3.42 -13.38
CA VAL A 110 -0.04 2.09 -12.77
C VAL A 110 1.25 1.95 -11.95
N VAL A 111 1.11 1.68 -10.66
CA VAL A 111 2.24 1.59 -9.74
C VAL A 111 2.32 0.23 -9.07
N TYR A 112 3.54 -0.16 -8.75
CA TYR A 112 3.87 -1.39 -8.06
C TYR A 112 4.97 -1.15 -7.03
N ILE A 113 4.80 -1.66 -5.83
CA ILE A 113 5.84 -1.65 -4.80
C ILE A 113 6.49 -3.03 -4.78
N ASP A 114 7.79 -3.05 -4.97
CA ASP A 114 8.58 -4.29 -4.95
C ASP A 114 8.99 -4.70 -3.52
N GLN A 115 9.65 -5.84 -3.42
CA GLN A 115 10.13 -6.38 -2.15
C GLN A 115 11.18 -5.50 -1.43
N ASN A 116 11.79 -4.54 -2.14
CA ASN A 116 12.74 -3.57 -1.58
C ASN A 116 12.03 -2.26 -1.20
N ASN A 117 10.70 -2.25 -1.18
CA ASN A 117 9.88 -1.07 -0.94
C ASN A 117 10.10 0.08 -1.93
N VAL A 118 10.51 -0.23 -3.15
CA VAL A 118 10.63 0.74 -4.23
C VAL A 118 9.30 0.82 -4.96
N LEU A 119 8.75 2.03 -5.07
CA LEU A 119 7.56 2.30 -5.86
C LEU A 119 7.96 2.47 -7.33
N TRP A 120 7.54 1.56 -8.17
CA TRP A 120 7.71 1.64 -9.62
C TRP A 120 6.48 2.24 -10.28
N ASN A 121 6.68 3.20 -11.16
CA ASN A 121 5.64 3.68 -12.06
C ASN A 121 5.83 3.00 -13.43
N TYR A 122 4.92 2.12 -13.81
CA TYR A 122 5.04 1.33 -15.04
C TYR A 122 4.84 2.14 -16.32
N LYS A 123 4.22 3.31 -16.24
CA LYS A 123 4.07 4.19 -17.39
C LYS A 123 5.37 4.92 -17.75
N THR A 124 6.11 5.37 -16.73
CA THR A 124 7.37 6.09 -16.91
C THR A 124 8.59 5.18 -16.82
N MET A 125 8.43 3.96 -16.33
CA MET A 125 9.49 3.01 -16.01
C MET A 125 10.53 3.60 -15.03
N GLN A 126 10.09 4.51 -14.16
CA GLN A 126 10.95 5.16 -13.19
C GLN A 126 10.61 4.69 -11.77
N PRO A 127 11.64 4.41 -10.96
CA PRO A 127 11.46 4.12 -9.54
C PRO A 127 11.28 5.41 -8.74
N SER A 128 10.53 5.30 -7.64
CA SER A 128 10.46 6.31 -6.60
C SER A 128 10.87 5.68 -5.27
N TYR A 129 11.80 6.32 -4.57
CA TYR A 129 12.34 5.83 -3.29
C TYR A 129 11.74 6.56 -2.07
N ASN A 130 10.75 7.42 -2.29
CA ASN A 130 10.16 8.26 -1.24
C ASN A 130 9.07 7.52 -0.46
N VAL A 131 9.29 6.25 -0.12
CA VAL A 131 8.40 5.53 0.76
C VAL A 131 8.75 5.90 2.20
N VAL A 132 7.95 6.77 2.79
CA VAL A 132 8.11 7.17 4.20
C VAL A 132 7.57 6.05 5.08
N PHE A 133 8.43 5.50 5.94
CA PHE A 133 8.06 4.50 6.92
C PHE A 133 7.57 5.18 8.20
N ASP A 134 6.28 5.00 8.51
CA ASP A 134 5.74 5.24 9.84
C ASP A 134 5.63 3.88 10.55
N MET A 135 6.62 3.59 11.40
CA MET A 135 6.70 2.31 12.12
C MET A 135 5.48 2.07 13.00
N HIS A 136 4.94 3.11 13.65
CA HIS A 136 3.73 2.97 14.46
C HIS A 136 2.53 2.50 13.61
N LYS A 137 2.29 3.16 12.49
CA LYS A 137 1.23 2.77 11.55
C LYS A 137 1.46 1.36 10.97
N LEU A 138 2.71 1.00 10.66
CA LEU A 138 3.04 -0.35 10.20
C LEU A 138 2.71 -1.42 11.24
N PHE A 139 3.05 -1.21 12.50
CA PHE A 139 2.70 -2.14 13.57
C PHE A 139 1.17 -2.25 13.74
N MET A 140 0.43 -1.15 13.65
CA MET A 140 -1.03 -1.16 13.66
C MET A 140 -1.62 -2.00 12.52
N LEU A 141 -1.05 -1.92 11.30
CA LEU A 141 -1.50 -2.70 10.14
C LEU A 141 -1.46 -4.22 10.36
N TYR A 142 -0.58 -4.68 11.25
CA TYR A 142 -0.44 -6.10 11.60
C TYR A 142 -1.08 -6.47 12.94
N GLY A 143 -1.91 -5.59 13.50
CA GLY A 143 -2.62 -5.84 14.76
C GLY A 143 -1.76 -5.78 16.02
N ASN A 144 -0.58 -5.18 15.92
CA ASN A 144 0.38 -5.04 17.02
C ASN A 144 0.66 -3.56 17.31
N PRO A 145 -0.32 -2.78 17.81
CA PRO A 145 -0.09 -1.37 18.09
C PRO A 145 1.00 -1.20 19.13
N LEU A 146 1.92 -0.26 18.88
CA LEU A 146 2.94 0.11 19.84
C LEU A 146 2.32 1.00 20.92
N GLU A 147 2.13 0.46 22.11
CA GLU A 147 1.50 1.20 23.23
C GLU A 147 2.42 2.26 23.84
N ASN A 148 3.72 1.98 23.86
CA ASN A 148 4.74 2.87 24.43
C ASN A 148 5.99 2.84 23.54
N TYR A 149 6.11 3.75 22.60
CA TYR A 149 7.33 3.91 21.84
C TYR A 149 7.91 5.32 22.05
N THR A 150 9.22 5.37 22.14
CA THR A 150 9.95 6.64 22.16
C THR A 150 10.36 6.96 20.73
N PRO A 151 9.96 8.12 20.18
CA PRO A 151 10.38 8.50 18.83
C PRO A 151 11.92 8.50 18.73
N PHE A 152 12.45 8.06 17.60
CA PHE A 152 13.92 8.03 17.39
C PHE A 152 14.58 9.38 17.65
N SER A 153 13.89 10.47 17.36
CA SER A 153 14.32 11.86 17.65
C SER A 153 14.49 12.16 19.15
N ALA A 154 13.96 11.32 20.03
CA ALA A 154 14.13 11.49 21.49
C ALA A 154 15.37 10.77 22.05
N TYR A 155 16.03 9.95 21.24
CA TYR A 155 17.29 9.29 21.65
C TYR A 155 18.47 10.20 21.39
N THR A 156 19.38 10.24 22.37
CA THR A 156 20.65 10.94 22.25
C THR A 156 21.69 10.04 21.57
N LYS A 157 22.82 10.64 21.17
CA LYS A 157 23.97 9.86 20.69
C LYS A 157 24.45 8.86 21.74
N GLU A 158 24.40 9.25 23.02
CA GLU A 158 24.81 8.43 24.16
C GLU A 158 23.91 7.20 24.32
N ASP A 159 22.59 7.35 24.15
CA ASP A 159 21.63 6.23 24.16
C ASP A 159 21.93 5.24 23.04
N PHE A 160 22.31 5.74 21.86
CA PHE A 160 22.66 4.92 20.71
C PHE A 160 23.98 4.15 20.98
N ASP A 161 25.00 4.82 21.52
CA ASP A 161 26.29 4.21 21.83
C ASP A 161 26.14 3.10 22.90
N ILE A 162 25.32 3.32 23.94
CA ILE A 162 24.99 2.31 24.95
C ILE A 162 24.27 1.10 24.32
N SER A 163 23.32 1.32 23.43
CA SER A 163 22.60 0.23 22.76
C SER A 163 23.53 -0.57 21.85
N PHE A 164 24.48 0.08 21.21
CA PHE A 164 25.48 -0.54 20.36
C PHE A 164 26.45 -1.41 21.16
N GLU A 165 26.98 -0.88 22.26
CA GLU A 165 27.89 -1.60 23.15
C GLU A 165 27.22 -2.79 23.84
N SER A 166 25.94 -2.69 24.18
CA SER A 166 25.17 -3.77 24.82
C SER A 166 24.79 -4.90 23.88
N GLY A 167 25.04 -4.77 22.57
CA GLY A 167 24.67 -5.75 21.55
C GLY A 167 23.15 -5.77 21.20
N ILE A 168 22.37 -4.82 21.71
CA ILE A 168 20.92 -4.73 21.41
C ILE A 168 20.70 -4.55 19.91
N HIS A 169 21.59 -3.87 19.21
CA HIS A 169 21.54 -3.70 17.76
C HIS A 169 21.56 -5.03 17.00
N GLN A 170 22.27 -6.06 17.49
CA GLN A 170 22.25 -7.39 16.87
C GLN A 170 20.87 -8.02 16.91
N ASN A 171 20.09 -7.75 17.95
CA ASN A 171 18.73 -8.22 18.07
C ASN A 171 17.76 -7.44 17.15
N ILE A 172 18.07 -6.17 16.87
CA ILE A 172 17.32 -5.35 15.91
C ILE A 172 17.56 -5.84 14.48
N GLU A 173 18.79 -6.20 14.12
CA GLU A 173 19.10 -6.83 12.83
C GLU A 173 18.40 -8.17 12.67
N ILE A 174 18.40 -9.03 13.69
CA ILE A 174 17.69 -10.31 13.69
C ILE A 174 16.16 -10.08 13.53
N LEU A 175 15.57 -9.10 14.20
CA LEU A 175 14.17 -8.75 14.05
C LEU A 175 13.88 -8.19 12.65
N TRP A 176 14.82 -7.45 12.08
CA TRP A 176 14.72 -6.96 10.70
C TRP A 176 14.79 -8.11 9.68
N GLU A 177 15.70 -9.07 9.87
CA GLU A 177 15.82 -10.26 9.03
C GLU A 177 14.61 -11.19 9.16
N CYS A 178 14.06 -11.37 10.36
CA CYS A 178 12.85 -12.19 10.60
C CYS A 178 11.58 -11.62 9.93
N ASN A 179 11.52 -10.33 9.62
CA ASN A 179 10.40 -9.72 8.92
C ASN A 179 10.52 -9.77 7.38
N HIS A 180 11.56 -10.43 6.86
CA HIS A 180 11.80 -10.59 5.42
C HIS A 180 11.45 -12.00 4.89
N PHE A 181 10.70 -12.82 5.68
CA PHE A 181 10.17 -14.12 5.26
C PHE A 181 8.65 -14.10 5.06
#